data_1c060a683a1fceca07d32eaf50831a44
#
_entry.id   1c060a683a1fceca07d32eaf50831a44
#
_cell.length_a   1.000
_cell.length_b   1.000
_cell.length_c   1.000
_cell.angle_alpha   90.00
_cell.angle_beta   90.00
_cell.angle_gamma   90.00
#
_symmetry.space_group_name_H-M   'P 1'
#
loop_
_entity.id
_entity.type
_entity.pdbx_description
1 polymer ?
#
loop_
_entity_poly.entity_id
_entity_poly.type
_entity_poly.pdbx_seq_one_letter_code
_entity_poly.pdbx_strand_id
1 'polypeptide(L)'
;MSRYAAMFARLRDEGAFGAFLMLGDPDLETSAALLDAVVKGGADMIEVGIPFSDPVADGPVIQAAGQRALSSGVRVGDCLELIASLRRRNSQVPIGILTYANIVRARTGFMRDAAEAGADSLLIADVPALEAEPFTREMEQAGLEPVLIAAPNTPDAVLKRIATLSKAYTYCVSRAGITGTHAGGQFDSGMIERVKQAGAPPPVFGFGISKPEHVRTALEAGARGVICGSAIVDLVSRREDVASFVESLKAVTRNDSMAE
;
A
#
# COMPACT_ATOMS: atom_id res chain seq x y z
N MET A 1 -3.71 9.32 -18.29
CA MET A 1 -3.50 9.69 -16.85
C MET A 1 -3.71 8.42 -16.04
N SER A 2 -2.76 8.04 -15.19
CA SER A 2 -2.89 6.85 -14.35
C SER A 2 -3.98 7.02 -13.29
N ARG A 3 -4.45 5.89 -12.68
CA ARG A 3 -5.45 5.96 -11.62
C ARG A 3 -4.92 6.66 -10.37
N TYR A 4 -3.63 6.49 -10.04
CA TYR A 4 -3.01 7.25 -8.94
C TYR A 4 -2.99 8.75 -9.23
N ALA A 5 -2.56 9.16 -10.42
CA ALA A 5 -2.57 10.57 -10.81
C ALA A 5 -4.00 11.16 -10.80
N ALA A 6 -5.00 10.40 -11.27
CA ALA A 6 -6.40 10.82 -11.22
C ALA A 6 -6.91 10.93 -9.77
N MET A 7 -6.54 9.98 -8.90
CA MET A 7 -6.89 10.01 -7.48
C MET A 7 -6.30 11.23 -6.78
N PHE A 8 -5.00 11.48 -6.89
CA PHE A 8 -4.35 12.64 -6.26
C PHE A 8 -4.88 13.97 -6.81
N ALA A 9 -5.21 14.04 -8.12
CA ALA A 9 -5.82 15.22 -8.71
C ALA A 9 -7.26 15.46 -8.19
N ARG A 10 -8.04 14.42 -7.98
CA ARG A 10 -9.38 14.50 -7.40
C ARG A 10 -9.35 14.98 -5.94
N LEU A 11 -8.41 14.45 -5.16
CA LEU A 11 -8.31 14.73 -3.72
C LEU A 11 -7.76 16.14 -3.42
N ARG A 12 -7.01 16.76 -4.35
CA ARG A 12 -6.43 18.12 -4.21
C ARG A 12 -5.83 18.38 -2.82
N ASP A 13 -6.66 18.93 -1.92
CA ASP A 13 -6.30 19.35 -0.56
C ASP A 13 -6.62 18.27 0.50
N GLU A 14 -7.32 17.20 0.12
CA GLU A 14 -7.57 16.06 0.98
C GLU A 14 -6.37 15.08 0.95
N GLY A 15 -6.12 14.39 2.07
CA GLY A 15 -5.19 13.28 2.12
C GLY A 15 -5.79 12.01 1.48
N ALA A 16 -4.97 11.24 0.76
CA ALA A 16 -5.40 9.93 0.28
C ALA A 16 -5.42 8.92 1.45
N PHE A 17 -6.47 8.10 1.52
CA PHE A 17 -6.55 6.97 2.44
C PHE A 17 -6.44 5.65 1.68
N GLY A 18 -5.41 4.86 2.01
CA GLY A 18 -5.19 3.51 1.51
C GLY A 18 -5.52 2.45 2.56
N ALA A 19 -6.12 1.36 2.12
CA ALA A 19 -6.36 0.17 2.92
C ALA A 19 -5.49 -0.99 2.41
N PHE A 20 -4.74 -1.64 3.32
CA PHE A 20 -4.00 -2.86 2.99
C PHE A 20 -4.78 -4.09 3.44
N LEU A 21 -4.81 -5.11 2.57
CA LEU A 21 -5.36 -6.43 2.85
C LEU A 21 -4.40 -7.52 2.37
N MET A 22 -4.28 -8.62 3.12
CA MET A 22 -3.62 -9.84 2.66
C MET A 22 -4.59 -10.65 1.81
N LEU A 23 -4.25 -10.89 0.54
CA LEU A 23 -5.13 -11.63 -0.36
C LEU A 23 -5.28 -13.09 0.09
N GLY A 24 -6.55 -13.53 0.10
CA GLY A 24 -6.92 -14.87 0.54
C GLY A 24 -6.98 -15.08 2.05
N ASP A 25 -6.83 -14.05 2.85
CA ASP A 25 -6.99 -14.10 4.30
C ASP A 25 -8.44 -13.78 4.72
N PRO A 26 -9.11 -14.61 5.53
CA PRO A 26 -8.74 -15.97 5.95
C PRO A 26 -9.00 -17.04 4.87
N ASP A 27 -9.77 -16.72 3.84
CA ASP A 27 -10.12 -17.52 2.67
C ASP A 27 -10.48 -16.62 1.47
N LEU A 28 -10.63 -17.20 0.27
CA LEU A 28 -10.86 -16.44 -0.97
C LEU A 28 -12.20 -15.70 -0.98
N GLU A 29 -13.27 -16.31 -0.47
CA GLU A 29 -14.62 -15.72 -0.46
C GLU A 29 -14.66 -14.51 0.48
N THR A 30 -14.16 -14.69 1.69
CA THR A 30 -14.06 -13.60 2.68
C THR A 30 -13.14 -12.49 2.18
N SER A 31 -12.00 -12.83 1.57
CA SER A 31 -11.08 -11.85 1.01
C SER A 31 -11.72 -11.00 -0.09
N ALA A 32 -12.52 -11.61 -0.97
CA ALA A 32 -13.27 -10.87 -1.99
C ALA A 32 -14.27 -9.87 -1.37
N ALA A 33 -15.00 -10.30 -0.32
CA ALA A 33 -15.93 -9.44 0.42
C ALA A 33 -15.21 -8.30 1.14
N LEU A 34 -14.03 -8.55 1.72
CA LEU A 34 -13.22 -7.53 2.39
C LEU A 34 -12.70 -6.46 1.43
N LEU A 35 -12.29 -6.84 0.20
CA LEU A 35 -11.93 -5.89 -0.84
C LEU A 35 -13.08 -4.93 -1.18
N ASP A 36 -14.31 -5.45 -1.27
CA ASP A 36 -15.49 -4.61 -1.49
C ASP A 36 -15.81 -3.75 -0.24
N ALA A 37 -15.60 -4.29 0.97
CA ALA A 37 -15.83 -3.57 2.22
C ALA A 37 -14.91 -2.34 2.37
N VAL A 38 -13.61 -2.45 2.04
CA VAL A 38 -12.70 -1.30 2.12
C VAL A 38 -13.03 -0.22 1.08
N VAL A 39 -13.48 -0.62 -0.12
CA VAL A 39 -13.98 0.33 -1.13
C VAL A 39 -15.24 1.05 -0.61
N LYS A 40 -16.20 0.30 -0.05
CA LYS A 40 -17.43 0.85 0.53
C LYS A 40 -17.14 1.79 1.70
N GLY A 41 -16.13 1.50 2.53
CA GLY A 41 -15.65 2.37 3.60
C GLY A 41 -14.96 3.64 3.10
N GLY A 42 -14.76 3.82 1.80
CA GLY A 42 -14.25 5.03 1.19
C GLY A 42 -12.73 5.06 1.00
N ALA A 43 -12.06 3.91 0.99
CA ALA A 43 -10.64 3.88 0.65
C ALA A 43 -10.40 4.47 -0.76
N ASP A 44 -9.48 5.41 -0.87
CA ASP A 44 -9.11 6.05 -2.14
C ASP A 44 -8.21 5.16 -3.00
N MET A 45 -7.42 4.30 -2.37
CA MET A 45 -6.56 3.29 -2.99
C MET A 45 -6.52 2.03 -2.14
N ILE A 46 -6.22 0.91 -2.77
CA ILE A 46 -6.09 -0.39 -2.10
C ILE A 46 -4.69 -0.91 -2.34
N GLU A 47 -4.03 -1.36 -1.28
CA GLU A 47 -2.80 -2.12 -1.36
C GLU A 47 -3.09 -3.56 -0.98
N VAL A 48 -2.60 -4.52 -1.76
CA VAL A 48 -2.84 -5.94 -1.51
C VAL A 48 -1.52 -6.70 -1.37
N GLY A 49 -1.42 -7.46 -0.29
CA GLY A 49 -0.31 -8.39 -0.06
C GLY A 49 -0.55 -9.72 -0.73
N ILE A 50 0.47 -10.27 -1.40
CA ILE A 50 0.46 -11.66 -1.84
C ILE A 50 1.08 -12.52 -0.74
N PRO A 51 0.38 -13.55 -0.21
CA PRO A 51 0.90 -14.35 0.88
C PRO A 51 2.19 -15.07 0.48
N PHE A 52 3.18 -15.02 1.39
CA PHE A 52 4.51 -15.58 1.21
C PHE A 52 4.98 -16.32 2.47
N SER A 53 5.76 -17.39 2.31
CA SER A 53 6.25 -18.21 3.43
C SER A 53 7.34 -17.53 4.26
N ASP A 54 8.10 -16.61 3.65
CA ASP A 54 9.30 -16.01 4.24
C ASP A 54 9.26 -14.46 4.22
N PRO A 55 8.24 -13.84 4.86
CA PRO A 55 7.94 -12.42 4.73
C PRO A 55 8.81 -11.53 5.63
N VAL A 56 10.06 -11.34 5.25
CA VAL A 56 11.12 -10.67 6.04
C VAL A 56 10.83 -9.20 6.37
N ALA A 57 9.98 -8.52 5.60
CA ALA A 57 9.60 -7.12 5.83
C ALA A 57 8.30 -6.97 6.65
N ASP A 58 7.56 -8.05 6.87
CA ASP A 58 6.25 -8.01 7.54
C ASP A 58 6.36 -8.17 9.05
N GLY A 59 5.50 -7.46 9.77
CA GLY A 59 5.31 -7.64 11.20
C GLY A 59 4.39 -8.83 11.52
N PRO A 60 4.30 -9.22 12.80
CA PRO A 60 3.65 -10.47 13.21
C PRO A 60 2.17 -10.56 12.80
N VAL A 61 1.43 -9.44 12.76
CA VAL A 61 0.03 -9.42 12.34
C VAL A 61 -0.11 -9.77 10.85
N ILE A 62 0.73 -9.18 10.00
CA ILE A 62 0.73 -9.42 8.56
C ILE A 62 1.25 -10.84 8.26
N GLN A 63 2.30 -11.30 8.96
CA GLN A 63 2.80 -12.68 8.86
C GLN A 63 1.69 -13.68 9.19
N ALA A 64 0.94 -13.46 10.28
CA ALA A 64 -0.16 -14.35 10.68
C ALA A 64 -1.27 -14.39 9.62
N ALA A 65 -1.59 -13.27 8.98
CA ALA A 65 -2.55 -13.22 7.87
C ALA A 65 -2.04 -14.01 6.65
N GLY A 66 -0.78 -13.80 6.26
CA GLY A 66 -0.15 -14.58 5.20
C GLY A 66 -0.18 -16.09 5.48
N GLN A 67 0.10 -16.47 6.72
CA GLN A 67 0.05 -17.89 7.13
C GLN A 67 -1.38 -18.47 7.06
N ARG A 68 -2.42 -17.71 7.43
CA ARG A 68 -3.83 -18.14 7.28
C ARG A 68 -4.18 -18.35 5.80
N ALA A 69 -3.83 -17.38 4.95
CA ALA A 69 -4.05 -17.48 3.51
C ALA A 69 -3.34 -18.69 2.89
N LEU A 70 -2.05 -18.92 3.21
CA LEU A 70 -1.30 -20.08 2.73
C LEU A 70 -1.90 -21.40 3.24
N SER A 71 -2.33 -21.44 4.51
CA SER A 71 -2.96 -22.64 5.11
C SER A 71 -4.31 -22.97 4.49
N SER A 72 -5.04 -21.99 3.95
CA SER A 72 -6.27 -22.20 3.17
C SER A 72 -6.01 -22.63 1.72
N GLY A 73 -4.73 -22.75 1.32
CA GLY A 73 -4.33 -23.24 -0.01
C GLY A 73 -4.26 -22.17 -1.09
N VAL A 74 -4.31 -20.90 -0.73
CA VAL A 74 -4.25 -19.75 -1.66
C VAL A 74 -2.93 -19.73 -2.42
N ARG A 75 -3.02 -19.50 -3.71
CA ARG A 75 -1.89 -19.41 -4.64
C ARG A 75 -1.85 -18.03 -5.32
N VAL A 76 -0.73 -17.70 -5.92
CA VAL A 76 -0.56 -16.42 -6.67
C VAL A 76 -1.62 -16.22 -7.73
N GLY A 77 -2.04 -17.29 -8.44
CA GLY A 77 -3.10 -17.22 -9.44
C GLY A 77 -4.44 -16.78 -8.85
N ASP A 78 -4.80 -17.29 -7.67
CA ASP A 78 -6.03 -16.92 -6.96
C ASP A 78 -5.99 -15.45 -6.53
N CYS A 79 -4.81 -14.96 -6.10
CA CYS A 79 -4.60 -13.55 -5.76
C CYS A 79 -4.83 -12.65 -6.98
N LEU A 80 -4.30 -13.02 -8.14
CA LEU A 80 -4.53 -12.26 -9.39
C LEU A 80 -6.00 -12.27 -9.80
N GLU A 81 -6.71 -13.39 -9.63
CA GLU A 81 -8.16 -13.44 -9.91
C GLU A 81 -8.98 -12.57 -8.94
N LEU A 82 -8.60 -12.49 -7.65
CA LEU A 82 -9.21 -11.55 -6.70
C LEU A 82 -9.04 -10.10 -7.17
N ILE A 83 -7.84 -9.72 -7.63
CA ILE A 83 -7.56 -8.39 -8.19
C ILE A 83 -8.43 -8.16 -9.44
N ALA A 84 -8.47 -9.10 -10.37
CA ALA A 84 -9.26 -9.00 -11.60
C ALA A 84 -10.76 -8.88 -11.30
N SER A 85 -11.24 -9.64 -10.32
CA SER A 85 -12.63 -9.58 -9.86
C SER A 85 -12.98 -8.21 -9.26
N LEU A 86 -12.12 -7.66 -8.39
CA LEU A 86 -12.28 -6.31 -7.86
C LEU A 86 -12.27 -5.27 -8.99
N ARG A 87 -11.33 -5.36 -9.93
CA ARG A 87 -11.20 -4.44 -11.05
C ARG A 87 -12.46 -4.42 -11.94
N ARG A 88 -13.09 -5.57 -12.20
CA ARG A 88 -14.35 -5.65 -12.94
C ARG A 88 -15.48 -4.87 -12.26
N ARG A 89 -15.53 -4.87 -10.92
CA ARG A 89 -16.54 -4.15 -10.12
C ARG A 89 -16.16 -2.71 -9.84
N ASN A 90 -14.87 -2.37 -9.92
CA ASN A 90 -14.34 -1.06 -9.53
C ASN A 90 -13.27 -0.57 -10.51
N SER A 91 -13.67 0.21 -11.51
CA SER A 91 -12.79 0.66 -12.58
C SER A 91 -11.84 1.80 -12.18
N GLN A 92 -12.10 2.52 -11.09
CA GLN A 92 -11.44 3.78 -10.77
C GLN A 92 -10.43 3.70 -9.61
N VAL A 93 -10.66 2.83 -8.62
CA VAL A 93 -9.77 2.75 -7.47
C VAL A 93 -8.39 2.22 -7.87
N PRO A 94 -7.29 2.89 -7.51
CA PRO A 94 -5.95 2.34 -7.69
C PRO A 94 -5.75 1.09 -6.86
N ILE A 95 -5.13 0.06 -7.45
CA ILE A 95 -4.78 -1.20 -6.80
C ILE A 95 -3.27 -1.40 -6.89
N GLY A 96 -2.58 -1.35 -5.76
CA GLY A 96 -1.15 -1.65 -5.65
C GLY A 96 -0.92 -3.05 -5.12
N ILE A 97 0.05 -3.76 -5.65
CA ILE A 97 0.52 -5.03 -5.11
C ILE A 97 1.77 -4.77 -4.25
N LEU A 98 1.77 -5.29 -3.03
CA LEU A 98 2.96 -5.42 -2.18
C LEU A 98 3.36 -6.89 -2.13
N THR A 99 4.62 -7.19 -2.49
CA THR A 99 5.11 -8.57 -2.58
C THR A 99 6.63 -8.66 -2.37
N TYR A 100 7.19 -9.81 -2.64
CA TYR A 100 8.60 -10.15 -2.46
C TYR A 100 9.24 -10.58 -3.78
N ALA A 101 10.55 -10.36 -3.93
CA ALA A 101 11.29 -10.65 -5.16
C ALA A 101 11.19 -12.12 -5.59
N ASN A 102 11.20 -13.04 -4.64
CA ASN A 102 11.06 -14.47 -4.93
C ASN A 102 9.72 -14.82 -5.60
N ILE A 103 8.60 -14.20 -5.19
CA ILE A 103 7.30 -14.41 -5.83
C ILE A 103 7.35 -13.93 -7.28
N VAL A 104 7.89 -12.72 -7.50
CA VAL A 104 8.01 -12.12 -8.83
C VAL A 104 8.87 -12.96 -9.75
N ARG A 105 10.01 -13.46 -9.26
CA ARG A 105 10.99 -14.24 -10.06
C ARG A 105 10.59 -15.70 -10.26
N ALA A 106 9.84 -16.30 -9.33
CA ALA A 106 9.38 -17.68 -9.45
C ALA A 106 8.28 -17.86 -10.50
N ARG A 107 7.54 -16.78 -10.86
CA ARG A 107 6.48 -16.82 -11.87
C ARG A 107 6.89 -16.01 -13.10
N THR A 108 7.26 -16.71 -14.17
CA THR A 108 7.52 -16.05 -15.47
C THR A 108 6.30 -15.24 -15.92
N GLY A 109 6.52 -13.96 -16.23
CA GLY A 109 5.45 -13.05 -16.64
C GLY A 109 4.59 -12.48 -15.52
N PHE A 110 4.98 -12.63 -14.25
CA PHE A 110 4.22 -12.12 -13.09
C PHE A 110 3.75 -10.67 -13.26
N MET A 111 4.64 -9.76 -13.68
CA MET A 111 4.30 -8.34 -13.80
C MET A 111 3.26 -8.09 -14.90
N ARG A 112 3.36 -8.80 -16.04
CA ARG A 112 2.34 -8.73 -17.09
C ARG A 112 1.00 -9.27 -16.58
N ASP A 113 1.00 -10.46 -15.96
CA ASP A 113 -0.21 -11.09 -15.42
C ASP A 113 -0.88 -10.19 -14.36
N ALA A 114 -0.08 -9.51 -13.52
CA ALA A 114 -0.57 -8.56 -12.53
C ALA A 114 -1.22 -7.31 -13.17
N ALA A 115 -0.59 -6.75 -14.22
CA ALA A 115 -1.16 -5.64 -14.97
C ALA A 115 -2.45 -6.04 -15.71
N GLU A 116 -2.48 -7.21 -16.34
CA GLU A 116 -3.67 -7.77 -17.01
C GLU A 116 -4.81 -8.03 -15.99
N ALA A 117 -4.49 -8.45 -14.77
CA ALA A 117 -5.47 -8.56 -13.68
C ALA A 117 -6.01 -7.19 -13.24
N GLY A 118 -5.37 -6.09 -13.61
CA GLY A 118 -5.81 -4.74 -13.33
C GLY A 118 -5.13 -4.08 -12.13
N ALA A 119 -3.98 -4.59 -11.69
CA ALA A 119 -3.12 -3.85 -10.77
C ALA A 119 -2.55 -2.60 -11.44
N ASP A 120 -2.32 -1.55 -10.67
CA ASP A 120 -1.78 -0.26 -11.13
C ASP A 120 -0.33 -0.08 -10.75
N SER A 121 0.08 -0.61 -9.60
CA SER A 121 1.45 -0.46 -9.08
C SER A 121 1.97 -1.75 -8.45
N LEU A 122 3.29 -1.79 -8.32
CA LEU A 122 3.98 -2.89 -7.66
C LEU A 122 5.07 -2.34 -6.74
N LEU A 123 5.08 -2.83 -5.49
CA LEU A 123 6.12 -2.64 -4.50
C LEU A 123 6.72 -4.00 -4.16
N ILE A 124 8.03 -4.16 -4.32
CA ILE A 124 8.79 -5.36 -3.93
C ILE A 124 9.55 -5.03 -2.66
N ALA A 125 9.08 -5.55 -1.52
CA ALA A 125 9.46 -5.07 -0.19
C ALA A 125 10.93 -5.37 0.20
N ASP A 126 11.52 -6.41 -0.38
CA ASP A 126 12.88 -6.88 -0.12
C ASP A 126 13.88 -6.47 -1.21
N VAL A 127 13.50 -5.56 -2.13
CA VAL A 127 14.40 -4.99 -3.14
C VAL A 127 14.78 -3.56 -2.76
N PRO A 128 16.03 -3.31 -2.33
CA PRO A 128 16.51 -1.96 -2.03
C PRO A 128 16.49 -1.05 -3.28
N ALA A 129 16.28 0.26 -3.09
CA ALA A 129 16.23 1.23 -4.19
C ALA A 129 17.50 1.22 -5.07
N LEU A 130 18.66 0.83 -4.51
CA LEU A 130 19.93 0.70 -5.26
C LEU A 130 19.89 -0.44 -6.28
N GLU A 131 19.11 -1.49 -6.02
CA GLU A 131 19.00 -2.68 -6.86
C GLU A 131 17.66 -2.71 -7.65
N ALA A 132 16.79 -1.69 -7.48
CA ALA A 132 15.43 -1.71 -8.00
C ALA A 132 15.33 -1.49 -9.53
N GLU A 133 16.32 -0.89 -10.18
CA GLU A 133 16.21 -0.47 -11.59
C GLU A 133 15.82 -1.59 -12.57
N PRO A 134 16.36 -2.83 -12.51
CA PRO A 134 15.91 -3.90 -13.39
C PRO A 134 14.42 -4.22 -13.20
N PHE A 135 13.94 -4.23 -11.95
CA PHE A 135 12.53 -4.49 -11.62
C PHE A 135 11.64 -3.35 -12.07
N THR A 136 12.01 -2.10 -11.80
CA THR A 136 11.17 -0.93 -12.19
C THR A 136 11.03 -0.83 -13.70
N ARG A 137 12.07 -1.15 -14.47
CA ARG A 137 12.00 -1.21 -15.93
C ARG A 137 11.02 -2.29 -16.42
N GLU A 138 11.06 -3.49 -15.82
CA GLU A 138 10.11 -4.55 -16.14
C GLU A 138 8.67 -4.18 -15.75
N MET A 139 8.47 -3.50 -14.59
CA MET A 139 7.17 -2.97 -14.16
C MET A 139 6.61 -1.99 -15.19
N GLU A 140 7.40 -0.99 -15.59
CA GLU A 140 6.99 0.03 -16.57
C GLU A 140 6.65 -0.61 -17.94
N GLN A 141 7.43 -1.59 -18.39
CA GLN A 141 7.15 -2.34 -19.63
C GLN A 141 5.84 -3.14 -19.56
N ALA A 142 5.48 -3.61 -18.38
CA ALA A 142 4.21 -4.31 -18.14
C ALA A 142 3.04 -3.34 -17.92
N GLY A 143 3.28 -2.03 -17.79
CA GLY A 143 2.24 -1.04 -17.51
C GLY A 143 1.95 -0.83 -16.03
N LEU A 144 2.82 -1.32 -15.13
CA LEU A 144 2.74 -1.09 -13.69
C LEU A 144 3.58 0.13 -13.28
N GLU A 145 3.08 0.93 -12.35
CA GLU A 145 3.81 2.03 -11.75
C GLU A 145 4.67 1.53 -10.58
N PRO A 146 6.02 1.68 -10.61
CA PRO A 146 6.87 1.29 -9.49
C PRO A 146 6.58 2.13 -8.24
N VAL A 147 6.59 1.47 -7.07
CA VAL A 147 6.56 2.10 -5.75
C VAL A 147 7.78 1.67 -4.97
N LEU A 148 8.55 2.63 -4.47
CA LEU A 148 9.76 2.39 -3.70
C LEU A 148 9.64 2.94 -2.28
N ILE A 149 10.36 2.30 -1.35
CA ILE A 149 10.34 2.62 0.08
C ILE A 149 11.38 3.67 0.42
N ALA A 150 10.97 4.71 1.15
CA ALA A 150 11.83 5.66 1.83
C ALA A 150 11.68 5.53 3.35
N ALA A 151 12.80 5.53 4.08
CA ALA A 151 12.88 5.47 5.53
C ALA A 151 13.59 6.73 6.09
N PRO A 152 13.45 7.06 7.38
CA PRO A 152 14.09 8.23 7.98
C PRO A 152 15.61 8.29 7.77
N ASN A 153 16.26 7.15 7.76
CA ASN A 153 17.70 7.00 7.54
C ASN A 153 18.11 6.84 6.06
N THR A 154 17.18 6.98 5.10
CA THR A 154 17.51 6.89 3.68
C THR A 154 18.41 8.05 3.27
N PRO A 155 19.63 7.79 2.71
CA PRO A 155 20.52 8.86 2.26
C PRO A 155 19.94 9.68 1.10
N ASP A 156 20.32 10.96 0.97
CA ASP A 156 19.77 11.86 -0.05
C ASP A 156 20.06 11.36 -1.48
N ALA A 157 21.24 10.75 -1.72
CA ALA A 157 21.55 10.13 -3.00
C ALA A 157 20.57 9.00 -3.36
N VAL A 158 20.11 8.23 -2.36
CA VAL A 158 19.12 7.17 -2.54
C VAL A 158 17.72 7.76 -2.72
N LEU A 159 17.37 8.86 -2.02
CA LEU A 159 16.10 9.57 -2.24
C LEU A 159 16.01 10.10 -3.70
N LYS A 160 17.10 10.64 -4.26
CA LYS A 160 17.14 11.05 -5.68
C LYS A 160 16.94 9.86 -6.62
N ARG A 161 17.46 8.68 -6.28
CA ARG A 161 17.22 7.46 -7.05
C ARG A 161 15.77 7.01 -6.95
N ILE A 162 15.18 7.05 -5.75
CA ILE A 162 13.74 6.79 -5.54
C ILE A 162 12.90 7.75 -6.40
N ALA A 163 13.25 9.06 -6.41
CA ALA A 163 12.57 10.06 -7.21
C ALA A 163 12.58 9.75 -8.72
N THR A 164 13.66 9.15 -9.22
CA THR A 164 13.78 8.75 -10.62
C THR A 164 12.95 7.51 -10.95
N LEU A 165 12.97 6.52 -10.07
CA LEU A 165 12.44 5.17 -10.33
C LEU A 165 10.98 4.98 -9.87
N SER A 166 10.55 5.62 -8.78
CA SER A 166 9.17 5.53 -8.30
C SER A 166 8.23 6.36 -9.17
N LYS A 167 6.97 5.92 -9.36
CA LYS A 167 6.01 6.60 -10.25
C LYS A 167 4.68 6.89 -9.57
N ALA A 168 4.05 5.90 -8.93
CA ALA A 168 2.72 6.08 -8.32
C ALA A 168 2.79 7.00 -7.09
N TYR A 169 3.58 6.63 -6.12
CA TYR A 169 3.84 7.35 -4.87
C TYR A 169 5.16 6.86 -4.25
N THR A 170 5.65 7.59 -3.25
CA THR A 170 6.79 7.14 -2.43
C THR A 170 6.25 6.55 -1.14
N TYR A 171 6.52 5.26 -0.89
CA TYR A 171 6.10 4.57 0.32
C TYR A 171 7.01 4.97 1.48
N CYS A 172 6.48 5.76 2.40
CA CYS A 172 7.22 6.28 3.55
C CYS A 172 6.97 5.42 4.79
N VAL A 173 8.06 4.96 5.44
CA VAL A 173 7.96 4.25 6.72
C VAL A 173 8.38 5.17 7.86
N SER A 174 7.67 5.14 8.99
CA SER A 174 7.95 5.99 10.16
C SER A 174 9.24 5.61 10.90
N ARG A 175 9.77 4.40 10.65
CA ARG A 175 11.05 3.91 11.18
C ARG A 175 11.62 2.82 10.27
N ALA A 176 12.93 2.60 10.34
CA ALA A 176 13.54 1.43 9.72
C ALA A 176 13.17 0.16 10.51
N GLY A 177 12.76 -0.90 9.81
CA GLY A 177 12.40 -2.19 10.40
C GLY A 177 11.05 -2.73 9.94
N ILE A 178 10.53 -3.74 10.67
CA ILE A 178 9.29 -4.44 10.33
C ILE A 178 8.02 -3.67 10.78
N THR A 179 6.88 -4.01 10.16
CA THR A 179 5.56 -3.47 10.53
C THR A 179 5.16 -3.86 11.97
N GLY A 180 4.47 -2.96 12.68
CA GLY A 180 3.95 -3.26 14.02
C GLY A 180 3.10 -2.13 14.59
N THR A 181 2.20 -2.48 15.52
CA THR A 181 1.22 -1.56 16.13
C THR A 181 1.77 -0.65 17.24
N HIS A 182 3.01 -0.84 17.68
CA HIS A 182 3.57 -0.17 18.85
C HIS A 182 4.29 1.16 18.60
N ALA A 183 4.28 1.68 17.38
CA ALA A 183 4.84 3.00 17.07
C ALA A 183 3.71 4.03 17.08
N GLY A 184 3.37 4.57 18.24
CA GLY A 184 2.39 5.66 18.34
C GLY A 184 2.83 6.88 17.55
N GLY A 185 2.24 7.08 16.35
CA GLY A 185 2.02 8.38 15.74
C GLY A 185 3.18 9.36 15.54
N GLN A 186 4.43 8.95 15.63
CA GLN A 186 5.56 9.84 15.29
C GLN A 186 5.88 9.74 13.80
N PHE A 187 5.48 10.74 13.04
CA PHE A 187 5.78 10.87 11.62
C PHE A 187 6.86 11.94 11.43
N ASP A 188 7.93 11.56 10.76
CA ASP A 188 9.09 12.44 10.55
C ASP A 188 8.81 13.42 9.40
N SER A 189 8.45 14.67 9.77
CA SER A 189 8.25 15.76 8.79
C SER A 189 9.54 16.11 8.05
N GLY A 190 10.70 15.96 8.69
CA GLY A 190 11.99 16.19 8.05
C GLY A 190 12.25 15.19 6.92
N MET A 191 11.87 13.92 7.11
CA MET A 191 11.93 12.91 6.05
C MET A 191 11.00 13.28 4.87
N ILE A 192 9.77 13.68 5.16
CA ILE A 192 8.81 14.08 4.13
C ILE A 192 9.35 15.26 3.31
N GLU A 193 9.92 16.25 3.97
CA GLU A 193 10.52 17.40 3.30
C GLU A 193 11.69 16.98 2.39
N ARG A 194 12.57 16.09 2.85
CA ARG A 194 13.65 15.52 2.03
C ARG A 194 13.14 14.74 0.81
N VAL A 195 12.06 13.96 0.96
CA VAL A 195 11.41 13.25 -0.14
C VAL A 195 10.89 14.23 -1.18
N LYS A 196 10.23 15.32 -0.75
CA LYS A 196 9.73 16.39 -1.63
C LYS A 196 10.88 17.12 -2.33
N GLN A 197 11.93 17.50 -1.61
CA GLN A 197 13.12 18.18 -2.16
C GLN A 197 13.87 17.31 -3.18
N ALA A 198 13.84 15.99 -3.01
CA ALA A 198 14.39 15.06 -4.01
C ALA A 198 13.55 15.00 -5.31
N GLY A 199 12.36 15.60 -5.34
CA GLY A 199 11.42 15.54 -6.46
C GLY A 199 10.73 14.17 -6.61
N ALA A 200 10.64 13.40 -5.52
CA ALA A 200 10.00 12.09 -5.53
C ALA A 200 8.46 12.21 -5.65
N PRO A 201 7.78 11.17 -6.17
CA PRO A 201 6.32 11.12 -6.19
C PRO A 201 5.70 11.32 -4.81
N PRO A 202 4.38 11.63 -4.73
CA PRO A 202 3.71 11.98 -3.47
C PRO A 202 4.06 11.05 -2.31
N PRO A 203 4.50 11.57 -1.13
CA PRO A 203 4.83 10.75 0.02
C PRO A 203 3.56 10.20 0.67
N VAL A 204 3.51 8.87 0.90
CA VAL A 204 2.40 8.16 1.55
C VAL A 204 2.96 7.34 2.69
N PHE A 205 2.48 7.54 3.92
CA PHE A 205 2.90 6.73 5.06
C PHE A 205 2.16 5.39 5.11
N GLY A 206 2.91 4.29 5.15
CA GLY A 206 2.37 2.93 5.20
C GLY A 206 2.49 2.23 6.55
N PHE A 207 3.09 2.85 7.58
CA PHE A 207 3.31 2.23 8.88
C PHE A 207 2.73 3.07 10.02
N GLY A 208 2.22 2.39 11.06
CA GLY A 208 1.81 3.04 12.31
C GLY A 208 0.42 3.68 12.29
N ILE A 209 -0.36 3.50 11.22
CA ILE A 209 -1.72 4.02 11.11
C ILE A 209 -2.69 3.00 11.70
N SER A 210 -3.37 3.38 12.81
CA SER A 210 -4.36 2.52 13.47
C SER A 210 -5.50 3.30 14.14
N LYS A 211 -5.45 4.64 14.10
CA LYS A 211 -6.45 5.54 14.70
C LYS A 211 -6.59 6.81 13.88
N PRO A 212 -7.72 7.54 13.99
CA PRO A 212 -7.91 8.83 13.32
C PRO A 212 -6.81 9.85 13.61
N GLU A 213 -6.30 9.91 14.85
CA GLU A 213 -5.22 10.81 15.24
C GLU A 213 -3.93 10.55 14.46
N HIS A 214 -3.61 9.28 14.17
CA HIS A 214 -2.43 8.92 13.38
C HIS A 214 -2.55 9.40 11.93
N VAL A 215 -3.76 9.32 11.35
CA VAL A 215 -4.02 9.86 10.00
C VAL A 215 -3.78 11.36 10.00
N ARG A 216 -4.38 12.10 10.95
CA ARG A 216 -4.23 13.55 11.06
C ARG A 216 -2.77 13.96 11.21
N THR A 217 -2.05 13.36 12.16
CA THR A 217 -0.64 13.67 12.43
C THR A 217 0.26 13.38 11.20
N ALA A 218 -0.02 12.31 10.45
CA ALA A 218 0.73 12.00 9.22
C ALA A 218 0.51 13.06 8.12
N LEU A 219 -0.73 13.53 7.95
CA LEU A 219 -1.06 14.57 6.99
C LEU A 219 -0.50 15.94 7.41
N GLU A 220 -0.55 16.29 8.70
CA GLU A 220 0.07 17.49 9.26
C GLU A 220 1.60 17.47 9.09
N ALA A 221 2.24 16.29 9.16
CA ALA A 221 3.66 16.13 8.84
C ALA A 221 3.97 16.34 7.34
N GLY A 222 2.95 16.53 6.50
CA GLY A 222 3.07 16.86 5.09
C GLY A 222 2.96 15.69 4.13
N ALA A 223 2.52 14.50 4.59
CA ALA A 223 2.20 13.38 3.71
C ALA A 223 1.01 13.70 2.79
N ARG A 224 0.99 13.11 1.61
CA ARG A 224 -0.14 13.19 0.67
C ARG A 224 -1.16 12.07 0.86
N GLY A 225 -0.87 11.14 1.75
CA GLY A 225 -1.76 10.06 2.10
C GLY A 225 -1.16 9.12 3.13
N VAL A 226 -1.99 8.18 3.56
CA VAL A 226 -1.64 7.12 4.49
C VAL A 226 -2.18 5.78 4.01
N ILE A 227 -1.52 4.68 4.39
CA ILE A 227 -2.01 3.31 4.21
C ILE A 227 -2.12 2.67 5.58
N CYS A 228 -3.31 2.16 5.90
CA CYS A 228 -3.58 1.41 7.11
C CYS A 228 -3.52 -0.09 6.80
N GLY A 229 -2.55 -0.79 7.41
CA GLY A 229 -2.34 -2.23 7.20
C GLY A 229 -2.70 -3.05 8.43
N SER A 230 -1.75 -3.16 9.38
CA SER A 230 -1.86 -4.09 10.52
C SER A 230 -3.16 -3.95 11.32
N ALA A 231 -3.71 -2.74 11.46
CA ALA A 231 -4.96 -2.55 12.19
C ALA A 231 -6.17 -3.15 11.43
N ILE A 232 -6.22 -2.99 10.09
CA ILE A 232 -7.27 -3.60 9.27
C ILE A 232 -7.14 -5.13 9.30
N VAL A 233 -5.94 -5.66 9.13
CA VAL A 233 -5.67 -7.10 9.15
C VAL A 233 -5.97 -7.73 10.52
N ASP A 234 -5.76 -6.99 11.61
CA ASP A 234 -6.14 -7.43 12.96
C ASP A 234 -7.68 -7.51 13.12
N LEU A 235 -8.43 -6.52 12.60
CA LEU A 235 -9.90 -6.58 12.55
C LEU A 235 -10.40 -7.77 11.74
N VAL A 236 -9.79 -8.06 10.60
CA VAL A 236 -10.11 -9.26 9.79
C VAL A 236 -9.96 -10.53 10.63
N SER A 237 -8.85 -10.66 11.39
CA SER A 237 -8.61 -11.81 12.25
C SER A 237 -9.67 -11.99 13.34
N ARG A 238 -10.24 -10.88 13.82
CA ARG A 238 -11.30 -10.82 14.84
C ARG A 238 -12.72 -10.83 14.25
N ARG A 239 -12.85 -10.84 12.93
CA ARG A 239 -14.13 -10.77 12.19
C ARG A 239 -14.95 -9.53 12.55
N GLU A 240 -14.28 -8.41 12.77
CA GLU A 240 -14.91 -7.13 13.07
C GLU A 240 -15.22 -6.32 11.79
N ASP A 241 -16.02 -5.25 11.92
CA ASP A 241 -16.47 -4.45 10.78
C ASP A 241 -15.34 -3.57 10.22
N VAL A 242 -14.74 -4.04 9.12
CA VAL A 242 -13.66 -3.35 8.41
C VAL A 242 -14.20 -2.09 7.70
N ALA A 243 -15.42 -2.11 7.16
CA ALA A 243 -15.95 -0.97 6.40
C ALA A 243 -16.12 0.26 7.29
N SER A 244 -16.77 0.12 8.45
CA SER A 244 -16.93 1.22 9.40
C SER A 244 -15.61 1.73 9.96
N PHE A 245 -14.63 0.85 10.16
CA PHE A 245 -13.30 1.26 10.58
C PHE A 245 -12.60 2.10 9.51
N VAL A 246 -12.61 1.66 8.25
CA VAL A 246 -12.05 2.41 7.11
C VAL A 246 -12.75 3.77 6.97
N GLU A 247 -14.08 3.82 7.07
CA GLU A 247 -14.86 5.06 7.05
C GLU A 247 -14.41 6.05 8.13
N SER A 248 -14.18 5.56 9.36
CA SER A 248 -13.73 6.40 10.48
C SER A 248 -12.35 7.02 10.24
N LEU A 249 -11.43 6.27 9.59
CA LEU A 249 -10.09 6.78 9.24
C LEU A 249 -10.14 7.69 8.01
N LYS A 250 -10.97 7.38 7.02
CA LYS A 250 -11.17 8.22 5.83
C LYS A 250 -11.79 9.56 6.19
N ALA A 251 -12.71 9.61 7.11
CA ALA A 251 -13.40 10.85 7.51
C ALA A 251 -12.43 11.96 7.93
N VAL A 252 -11.30 11.62 8.55
CA VAL A 252 -10.31 12.61 9.04
C VAL A 252 -9.26 13.00 8.01
N THR A 253 -9.31 12.47 6.78
CA THR A 253 -8.43 12.92 5.69
C THR A 253 -8.89 14.22 5.04
N ARG A 254 -10.12 14.64 5.31
CA ARG A 254 -10.68 15.92 4.86
C ARG A 254 -10.17 17.04 5.77
N ASN A 255 -9.68 18.11 5.18
CA ASN A 255 -9.34 19.32 5.94
C ASN A 255 -10.64 19.99 6.42
N ASP A 256 -10.92 19.94 7.71
CA ASP A 256 -12.03 20.69 8.34
C ASP A 256 -11.82 22.21 8.33
N SER A 257 -10.72 22.71 7.75
CA SER A 257 -10.38 24.15 7.71
C SER A 257 -11.14 24.98 6.67
N MET A 258 -12.12 24.40 5.95
CA MET A 258 -12.97 25.11 4.98
C MET A 258 -14.46 25.19 5.44
N ALA A 259 -14.74 24.92 6.71
CA ALA A 259 -16.10 24.99 7.27
C ALA A 259 -16.30 26.20 8.21
N GLU A 260 -15.52 27.29 8.03
CA GLU A 260 -15.80 28.58 8.67
C GLU A 260 -16.00 29.70 7.63
#